data_4251ac68bfebabe7e6c9f60e9d9184b8
#
_entry.id   4251ac68bfebabe7e6c9f60e9d9184b8
#
_cell.length_a   1.000
_cell.length_b   1.000
_cell.length_c   1.000
_cell.angle_alpha   90.00
_cell.angle_beta   90.00
_cell.angle_gamma   90.00
#
_symmetry.space_group_name_H-M   'P 1'
#
loop_
_entity.id
_entity.type
_entity.pdbx_description
1 polymer ?
#
loop_
_entity_poly.entity_id
_entity_poly.type
_entity_poly.pdbx_seq_one_letter_code
_entity_poly.pdbx_strand_id
1 'polypeptide(L)'
;MAQQQGLLTITGYVGGQPTQFNREGMPHASSFRLASTRHYFDGRTQQWKDLPTTWITVKAYRGLSESICQSFKKGEPVIVTGVLAAESWVDQNGKQQSKLVMEANAAGHDLSYGVSTFRKLA
;
A
#
# COMPACT_ATOMS: atom_id res chain seq x y z
N MET A 1 -2.70 -5.53 -29.20
CA MET A 1 -1.51 -4.98 -28.55
C MET A 1 -1.45 -5.43 -27.10
N ALA A 2 -0.34 -5.98 -26.69
CA ALA A 2 -0.18 -6.42 -25.30
C ALA A 2 -0.08 -5.24 -24.37
N GLN A 3 -0.78 -5.29 -23.24
CA GLN A 3 -0.63 -4.30 -22.19
C GLN A 3 0.55 -4.67 -21.30
N GLN A 4 1.35 -3.67 -20.96
CA GLN A 4 2.45 -3.85 -20.03
C GLN A 4 2.04 -3.33 -18.68
N GLN A 5 2.18 -4.15 -17.65
CA GLN A 5 1.84 -3.78 -16.28
C GLN A 5 2.96 -4.21 -15.36
N GLY A 6 3.30 -3.33 -14.41
CA GLY A 6 4.23 -3.69 -13.35
C GLY A 6 3.48 -4.36 -12.21
N LEU A 7 3.65 -5.67 -12.07
CA LEU A 7 3.10 -6.40 -10.94
C LEU A 7 4.08 -6.36 -9.78
N LEU A 8 3.57 -6.17 -8.58
CA LEU A 8 4.39 -5.96 -7.41
C LEU A 8 3.73 -6.58 -6.18
N THR A 9 4.54 -7.22 -5.35
CA THR A 9 4.11 -7.64 -4.01
C THR A 9 5.06 -7.00 -3.01
N ILE A 10 4.49 -6.29 -2.05
CA ILE A 10 5.27 -5.60 -1.02
C ILE A 10 4.76 -6.01 0.35
N THR A 11 5.68 -6.27 1.26
CA THR A 11 5.40 -6.37 2.69
C THR A 11 5.87 -5.10 3.37
N GLY A 12 5.16 -4.70 4.42
CA GLY A 12 5.53 -3.50 5.17
C GLY A 12 4.50 -3.20 6.23
N TYR A 13 4.49 -1.97 6.67
CA TYR A 13 3.61 -1.52 7.76
C TYR A 13 2.67 -0.44 7.25
N VAL A 14 1.44 -0.45 7.77
CA VAL A 14 0.48 0.60 7.48
C VAL A 14 0.96 1.88 8.14
N GLY A 15 1.25 2.90 7.32
CA GLY A 15 1.84 4.16 7.81
C GLY A 15 0.85 5.13 8.40
N GLY A 16 -0.44 4.89 8.23
CA GLY A 16 -1.51 5.71 8.77
C GLY A 16 -2.84 5.04 8.53
N GLN A 17 -3.88 5.50 9.22
CA GLN A 17 -5.21 4.94 9.04
C GLN A 17 -5.65 5.11 7.58
N PRO A 18 -6.16 4.05 6.92
CA PRO A 18 -6.67 4.18 5.55
C PRO A 18 -7.76 5.24 5.45
N THR A 19 -7.68 6.05 4.40
CA THR A 19 -8.64 7.12 4.13
C THR A 19 -9.58 6.69 3.03
N GLN A 20 -10.87 6.78 3.27
CA GLN A 20 -11.89 6.39 2.32
C GLN A 20 -12.34 7.60 1.50
N PHE A 21 -12.47 7.39 0.19
CA PHE A 21 -12.96 8.40 -0.73
C PHE A 21 -14.26 7.92 -1.34
N ASN A 22 -15.33 8.69 -1.11
CA ASN A 22 -16.64 8.39 -1.69
C ASN A 22 -17.05 9.56 -2.57
N ARG A 23 -16.94 9.35 -3.88
CA ARG A 23 -17.45 10.32 -4.86
C ARG A 23 -18.71 9.77 -5.49
N GLU A 24 -19.70 10.64 -5.64
CA GLU A 24 -20.93 10.27 -6.30
C GLU A 24 -20.64 9.77 -7.71
N GLY A 25 -21.23 8.62 -8.07
CA GLY A 25 -21.03 8.02 -9.39
C GLY A 25 -19.71 7.27 -9.57
N MET A 26 -18.87 7.22 -8.54
CA MET A 26 -17.57 6.54 -8.60
C MET A 26 -17.55 5.35 -7.63
N PRO A 27 -16.78 4.29 -7.94
CA PRO A 27 -16.61 3.20 -7.00
C PRO A 27 -16.03 3.71 -5.67
N HIS A 28 -16.40 3.05 -4.57
CA HIS A 28 -15.73 3.31 -3.30
C HIS A 28 -14.24 3.07 -3.46
N ALA A 29 -13.44 3.96 -2.93
CA ALA A 29 -12.00 3.89 -3.01
C ALA A 29 -11.39 4.26 -1.66
N SER A 30 -10.22 3.74 -1.41
CA SER A 30 -9.45 4.11 -0.22
C SER A 30 -7.97 4.14 -0.57
N SER A 31 -7.20 4.81 0.28
CA SER A 31 -5.76 4.81 0.14
C SER A 31 -5.10 4.78 1.52
N PHE A 32 -3.90 4.25 1.57
CA PHE A 32 -3.03 4.33 2.73
C PHE A 32 -1.58 4.35 2.30
N ARG A 33 -0.71 4.83 3.18
CA ARG A 33 0.72 4.81 2.95
C ARG A 33 1.30 3.51 3.50
N LEU A 34 2.05 2.83 2.66
CA LEU A 34 2.75 1.60 3.05
C LEU A 34 4.22 1.91 3.23
N ALA A 35 4.75 1.57 4.40
CA ALA A 35 6.16 1.76 4.72
C ALA A 35 6.89 0.43 4.64
N SER A 36 7.87 0.33 3.76
CA SER A 36 8.68 -0.89 3.61
C SER A 36 10.14 -0.55 3.82
N THR A 37 10.77 -1.21 4.80
CA THR A 37 12.17 -0.98 5.14
C THR A 37 12.93 -2.29 5.00
N ARG A 38 13.99 -2.27 4.21
CA ARG A 38 14.86 -3.41 4.07
C ARG A 38 15.96 -3.35 5.11
N HIS A 39 16.37 -4.53 5.57
CA HIS A 39 17.45 -4.68 6.53
C HIS A 39 18.60 -5.42 5.87
N TYR A 40 19.80 -5.16 6.36
CA TYR A 40 20.96 -5.95 5.99
C TYR A 40 21.87 -6.15 7.19
N PHE A 41 22.64 -7.25 7.16
CA PHE A 41 23.60 -7.54 8.20
C PHE A 41 24.95 -6.96 7.81
N ASP A 42 25.49 -6.07 8.66
CA ASP A 42 26.81 -5.49 8.45
C ASP A 42 27.85 -6.37 9.14
N GLY A 43 28.63 -7.10 8.33
CA GLY A 43 29.65 -8.00 8.85
C GLY A 43 30.79 -7.31 9.57
N ARG A 44 31.01 -6.01 9.31
CA ARG A 44 32.07 -5.25 9.99
C ARG A 44 31.71 -4.93 11.43
N THR A 45 30.46 -4.52 11.65
CA THR A 45 29.99 -4.11 12.99
C THR A 45 29.25 -5.23 13.70
N GLN A 46 28.94 -6.33 13.02
CA GLN A 46 28.14 -7.44 13.53
C GLN A 46 26.76 -6.98 13.98
N GLN A 47 26.19 -6.01 13.24
CA GLN A 47 24.90 -5.44 13.56
C GLN A 47 23.99 -5.45 12.34
N TRP A 48 22.69 -5.57 12.60
CA TRP A 48 21.67 -5.36 11.59
C TRP A 48 21.46 -3.87 11.38
N LYS A 49 21.39 -3.46 10.12
CA LYS A 49 21.17 -2.05 9.76
C LYS A 49 19.99 -1.94 8.82
N ASP A 50 19.32 -0.80 8.92
CA ASP A 50 18.17 -0.48 8.07
C ASP A 50 18.63 0.35 6.88
N LEU A 51 18.09 0.02 5.70
CA LEU A 51 18.14 0.90 4.55
C LEU A 51 17.00 1.93 4.68
N PRO A 52 17.07 3.02 3.91
CA PRO A 52 15.97 3.99 3.96
C PRO A 52 14.63 3.34 3.67
N THR A 53 13.59 3.80 4.37
CA THR A 53 12.24 3.30 4.20
C THR A 53 11.68 3.74 2.85
N THR A 54 11.11 2.78 2.13
CA THR A 54 10.37 3.06 0.91
C THR A 54 8.91 3.30 1.27
N TRP A 55 8.39 4.43 0.84
CA TRP A 55 6.99 4.79 1.04
C TRP A 55 6.25 4.71 -0.28
N ILE A 56 5.11 4.02 -0.27
CA ILE A 56 4.27 3.94 -1.45
C ILE A 56 2.81 4.15 -1.05
N THR A 57 2.07 4.88 -1.88
CA THR A 57 0.64 5.02 -1.69
C THR A 57 -0.05 3.84 -2.32
N VAL A 58 -0.86 3.14 -1.53
CA VAL A 58 -1.66 2.00 -1.97
C VAL A 58 -3.10 2.45 -2.12
N LYS A 59 -3.70 2.20 -3.27
CA LYS A 59 -5.10 2.49 -3.55
C LYS A 59 -5.86 1.19 -3.74
N ALA A 60 -7.09 1.17 -3.25
CA ALA A 60 -7.97 0.03 -3.39
C ALA A 60 -9.37 0.52 -3.72
N TYR A 61 -10.16 -0.36 -4.35
CA TYR A 61 -11.47 0.01 -4.85
C TYR A 61 -12.49 -1.04 -4.44
N ARG A 62 -13.76 -0.61 -4.35
CA ARG A 62 -14.92 -1.48 -4.14
C ARG A 62 -14.80 -2.27 -2.83
N GLY A 63 -15.10 -3.58 -2.88
CA GLY A 63 -15.10 -4.41 -1.69
C GLY A 63 -13.75 -4.49 -0.98
N LEU A 64 -12.65 -4.54 -1.74
CA LEU A 64 -11.32 -4.54 -1.13
C LEU A 64 -11.07 -3.24 -0.36
N SER A 65 -11.51 -2.10 -0.90
CA SER A 65 -11.40 -0.82 -0.22
C SER A 65 -12.11 -0.84 1.13
N GLU A 66 -13.34 -1.34 1.16
CA GLU A 66 -14.12 -1.41 2.39
C GLU A 66 -13.47 -2.34 3.42
N SER A 67 -13.00 -3.49 2.96
CA SER A 67 -12.35 -4.46 3.85
C SER A 67 -11.05 -3.91 4.43
N ILE A 68 -10.27 -3.22 3.62
CA ILE A 68 -9.02 -2.59 4.09
C ILE A 68 -9.33 -1.56 5.18
N CYS A 69 -10.33 -0.71 4.96
CA CYS A 69 -10.68 0.32 5.93
C CYS A 69 -11.15 -0.27 7.27
N GLN A 70 -11.78 -1.44 7.23
CA GLN A 70 -12.23 -2.11 8.44
C GLN A 70 -11.13 -2.92 9.12
N SER A 71 -10.13 -3.37 8.35
CA SER A 71 -9.15 -4.35 8.83
C SER A 71 -7.81 -3.74 9.22
N PHE A 72 -7.35 -2.72 8.47
CA PHE A 72 -5.99 -2.20 8.64
C PHE A 72 -5.97 -0.99 9.56
N LYS A 73 -5.01 -1.01 10.48
CA LYS A 73 -4.75 0.10 11.40
C LYS A 73 -3.29 0.48 11.33
N LYS A 74 -3.01 1.74 11.63
CA LYS A 74 -1.64 2.26 11.63
C LYS A 74 -0.71 1.37 12.43
N GLY A 75 0.43 1.04 11.84
CA GLY A 75 1.46 0.23 12.48
C GLY A 75 1.32 -1.26 12.27
N GLU A 76 0.24 -1.73 11.67
CA GLU A 76 0.05 -3.16 11.45
C GLU A 76 0.87 -3.67 10.26
N PRO A 77 1.46 -4.87 10.38
CA PRO A 77 2.20 -5.46 9.27
C PRO A 77 1.25 -6.05 8.24
N VAL A 78 1.50 -5.72 6.97
CA VAL A 78 0.61 -6.12 5.87
C VAL A 78 1.41 -6.60 4.68
N ILE A 79 0.74 -7.35 3.82
CA ILE A 79 1.25 -7.75 2.52
C ILE A 79 0.22 -7.30 1.48
N VAL A 80 0.72 -6.67 0.42
CA VAL A 80 -0.13 -6.13 -0.64
C VAL A 80 0.42 -6.56 -1.98
N THR A 81 -0.45 -7.03 -2.86
CA THR A 81 -0.10 -7.31 -4.24
C THR A 81 -0.97 -6.50 -5.18
N GLY A 82 -0.40 -6.02 -6.28
CA GLY A 82 -1.11 -5.21 -7.23
C GLY A 82 -0.24 -4.72 -8.37
N VAL A 83 -0.67 -3.67 -9.02
CA VAL A 83 0.04 -3.10 -10.16
C VAL A 83 0.54 -1.70 -9.83
N LEU A 84 1.72 -1.37 -10.34
CA LEU A 84 2.23 -0.01 -10.28
C LEU A 84 1.55 0.84 -11.34
N ALA A 85 1.17 2.04 -10.96
CA ALA A 85 0.57 3.00 -11.85
C ALA A 85 1.16 4.38 -11.58
N ALA A 86 1.23 5.19 -12.60
CA ALA A 86 1.66 6.58 -12.45
C ALA A 86 0.42 7.47 -12.42
N GLU A 87 0.38 8.38 -11.45
CA GLU A 87 -0.62 9.43 -11.39
C GLU A 87 0.02 10.76 -11.73
N SER A 88 -0.63 11.53 -12.59
CA SER A 88 -0.14 12.85 -12.98
C SER A 88 -1.19 13.89 -12.67
N TRP A 89 -0.75 15.07 -12.26
CA TRP A 89 -1.63 16.20 -12.02
C TRP A 89 -0.84 17.49 -12.24
N VAL A 90 -1.58 18.59 -12.39
CA VAL A 90 -0.98 19.92 -12.49
C VAL A 90 -1.17 20.61 -11.16
N ASP A 91 -0.08 21.11 -10.57
CA ASP A 91 -0.14 21.78 -9.29
C ASP A 91 -0.62 23.23 -9.44
N GLN A 92 -0.69 23.95 -8.31
CA GLN A 92 -1.16 25.34 -8.28
C GLN A 92 -0.29 26.29 -9.09
N ASN A 93 0.98 25.94 -9.29
CA ASN A 93 1.93 26.74 -10.05
C ASN A 93 1.96 26.40 -11.54
N GLY A 94 1.06 25.52 -12.00
CA GLY A 94 1.03 25.08 -13.39
C GLY A 94 2.06 24.03 -13.73
N LYS A 95 2.81 23.54 -12.76
CA LYS A 95 3.79 22.48 -12.97
C LYS A 95 3.14 21.12 -12.99
N GLN A 96 3.54 20.30 -13.95
CA GLN A 96 3.08 18.92 -14.01
C GLN A 96 3.84 18.09 -12.98
N GLN A 97 3.08 17.38 -12.15
CA GLN A 97 3.61 16.49 -11.12
C GLN A 97 3.20 15.06 -11.43
N SER A 98 3.99 14.11 -10.96
CA SER A 98 3.63 12.71 -11.06
C SER A 98 4.13 11.94 -9.84
N LYS A 99 3.48 10.83 -9.55
CA LYS A 99 3.92 9.92 -8.50
C LYS A 99 3.55 8.49 -8.86
N LEU A 100 4.29 7.55 -8.31
CA LEU A 100 3.95 6.15 -8.42
C LEU A 100 2.99 5.78 -7.31
N VAL A 101 1.93 5.06 -7.67
CA VAL A 101 0.98 4.47 -6.73
C VAL A 101 0.88 2.99 -7.03
N MET A 102 0.39 2.24 -6.06
CA MET A 102 0.10 0.82 -6.23
C MET A 102 -1.40 0.63 -6.16
N GLU A 103 -1.97 0.07 -7.22
CA GLU A 103 -3.38 -0.30 -7.21
C GLU A 103 -3.48 -1.75 -6.76
N ALA A 104 -4.00 -1.96 -5.55
CA ALA A 104 -4.02 -3.27 -4.93
C ALA A 104 -5.04 -4.19 -5.60
N ASN A 105 -4.61 -5.42 -5.86
CA ASN A 105 -5.50 -6.50 -6.28
C ASN A 105 -5.92 -7.35 -5.07
N ALA A 106 -5.03 -7.48 -4.09
CA ALA A 106 -5.28 -8.22 -2.86
C ALA A 106 -4.40 -7.66 -1.75
N ALA A 107 -4.86 -7.77 -0.53
CA ALA A 107 -4.13 -7.30 0.63
C ALA A 107 -4.55 -8.08 1.85
N GLY A 108 -3.66 -8.17 2.83
CA GLY A 108 -3.94 -8.85 4.07
C GLY A 108 -2.90 -8.55 5.12
N HIS A 109 -3.14 -9.00 6.34
CA HIS A 109 -2.14 -8.93 7.40
C HIS A 109 -1.01 -9.90 7.11
N ASP A 110 0.21 -9.50 7.44
CA ASP A 110 1.38 -10.38 7.35
C ASP A 110 1.45 -11.20 8.64
N LEU A 111 1.11 -12.47 8.54
CA LEU A 111 1.01 -13.35 9.71
C LEU A 111 2.37 -13.76 10.26
N SER A 112 3.48 -13.32 9.66
CA SER A 112 4.81 -13.56 10.23
C SER A 112 4.99 -12.86 11.57
N TYR A 113 4.18 -11.84 11.86
CA TYR A 113 4.34 -11.00 13.04
C TYR A 113 3.17 -11.06 14.01
N GLY A 114 2.13 -11.82 13.70
CA GLY A 114 0.97 -11.87 14.57
C GLY A 114 -0.15 -12.73 14.02
N VAL A 115 -1.31 -12.63 14.63
CA VAL A 115 -2.49 -13.41 14.26
C VAL A 115 -3.60 -12.47 13.82
N SER A 116 -4.45 -12.96 12.94
CA SER A 116 -5.63 -12.24 12.46
C SER A 116 -6.86 -13.11 12.64
N THR A 117 -8.00 -12.45 12.78
CA THR A 117 -9.29 -13.12 12.80
C THR A 117 -10.02 -12.80 11.51
N PHE A 118 -10.50 -13.84 10.85
CA PHE A 118 -11.24 -13.70 9.60
C PHE A 118 -12.73 -13.72 9.87
N ARG A 119 -13.44 -12.79 9.23
CA ARG A 119 -14.91 -12.77 9.21
C ARG A 119 -15.34 -12.61 7.77
N LYS A 120 -16.07 -13.61 7.27
CA LYS A 120 -16.55 -13.58 5.90
C LYS A 120 -17.54 -12.43 5.69
N LEU A 121 -17.41 -11.75 4.56
CA LEU A 121 -18.40 -10.74 4.16
C LEU A 121 -19.71 -11.44 3.77
N ALA A 122 -20.80 -10.80 4.13
CA ALA A 122 -22.12 -11.33 3.82
C ALA A 122 -22.46 -11.18 2.34
#